data_fbcc8697d5b2855923486eda88e1840a
#
_entry.id   fbcc8697d5b2855923486eda88e1840a
#
_cell.length_a   1.000
_cell.length_b   1.000
_cell.length_c   1.000
_cell.angle_alpha   90.00
_cell.angle_beta   90.00
_cell.angle_gamma   90.00
#
_symmetry.space_group_name_H-M   'P 1'
#
loop_
_entity.id
_entity.type
_entity.pdbx_description
1 polymer ?
#
loop_
_entity_poly.entity_id
_entity_poly.type
_entity_poly.pdbx_seq_one_letter_code
_entity_poly.pdbx_strand_id
1 'polypeptide(L)'
;MICITEEPMCIAGVFGGLDSGTTEQTVDVFLESAYFNPTWVRKTARRHGLSTDSSFRFERGIDPNGTIYALKEAALLVKELAGGTIASEIKDNYPHPVADFMVELNYEKAHSLIGKVIPAETIKSIVTSLEMKIVNETPEGVTLQVPAYRVDVQRDCDVVEDILRIYGYNNVEIPTTLKSSLTTKGEVDKSQQLQNLISEQLIGCGFNEILNNSLTAAGYYEGLETYMPENLVNLMN
;
A
#
# COMPACT_ATOMS: atom_id res chain seq x y z
N MET A 1 5.23 22.75 4.21
CA MET A 1 4.48 24.03 4.24
C MET A 1 4.51 24.62 2.86
N ILE A 2 3.39 25.12 2.39
CA ILE A 2 3.30 26.02 1.25
C ILE A 2 3.18 27.44 1.83
N CYS A 3 3.94 28.36 1.29
CA CYS A 3 4.04 29.72 1.82
C CYS A 3 3.83 30.75 0.72
N ILE A 4 3.27 31.91 1.05
CA ILE A 4 3.39 33.13 0.27
C ILE A 4 4.58 33.90 0.87
N THR A 5 5.63 34.12 0.07
CA THR A 5 6.86 34.77 0.52
C THR A 5 7.41 34.10 1.80
N GLU A 6 7.13 34.67 2.97
CA GLU A 6 7.58 34.17 4.27
C GLU A 6 6.44 33.65 5.16
N GLU A 7 5.19 33.90 4.79
CA GLU A 7 4.03 33.49 5.57
C GLU A 7 3.53 32.10 5.17
N PRO A 8 3.33 31.20 6.15
CA PRO A 8 2.79 29.87 5.88
C PRO A 8 1.31 29.93 5.52
N MET A 9 0.94 29.35 4.38
CA MET A 9 -0.45 29.28 3.92
C MET A 9 -1.14 27.99 4.32
N CYS A 10 -0.48 26.84 4.12
CA CYS A 10 -1.08 25.54 4.37
C CYS A 10 -0.03 24.47 4.66
N ILE A 11 -0.48 23.35 5.23
CA ILE A 11 0.35 22.17 5.41
C ILE A 11 0.24 21.33 4.13
N ALA A 12 1.29 21.38 3.32
CA ALA A 12 1.36 20.74 2.01
C ALA A 12 0.86 19.29 2.01
N GLY A 13 -0.15 18.99 1.21
CA GLY A 13 -0.75 17.66 1.08
C GLY A 13 -1.51 17.16 2.32
N VAL A 14 -1.71 17.99 3.36
CA VAL A 14 -2.39 17.60 4.59
C VAL A 14 -3.60 18.47 4.86
N PHE A 15 -3.43 19.78 5.03
CA PHE A 15 -4.52 20.66 5.44
C PHE A 15 -4.37 22.09 4.91
N GLY A 16 -5.48 22.66 4.42
CA GLY A 16 -5.55 24.03 3.96
C GLY A 16 -5.40 25.05 5.09
N GLY A 17 -5.04 26.27 4.74
CA GLY A 17 -4.98 27.39 5.68
C GLY A 17 -6.32 28.10 5.84
N LEU A 18 -6.48 28.79 6.95
CA LEU A 18 -7.72 29.51 7.26
C LEU A 18 -7.97 30.65 6.26
N ASP A 19 -6.94 31.45 5.99
CA ASP A 19 -7.04 32.66 5.19
C ASP A 19 -6.91 32.43 3.67
N SER A 20 -6.52 31.21 3.26
CA SER A 20 -6.36 30.82 1.86
C SER A 20 -7.56 30.07 1.28
N GLY A 21 -8.62 29.89 2.06
CA GLY A 21 -9.86 29.23 1.64
C GLY A 21 -10.68 30.10 0.69
N THR A 22 -11.42 29.46 -0.22
CA THR A 22 -12.40 30.14 -1.09
C THR A 22 -13.63 30.56 -0.28
N THR A 23 -14.17 31.73 -0.58
CA THR A 23 -15.39 32.31 0.03
C THR A 23 -16.36 32.71 -1.07
N GLU A 24 -17.55 33.13 -0.69
CA GLU A 24 -18.56 33.69 -1.62
C GLU A 24 -18.09 34.97 -2.35
N GLN A 25 -17.05 35.61 -1.84
CA GLN A 25 -16.47 36.85 -2.41
C GLN A 25 -15.22 36.56 -3.25
N THR A 26 -14.80 35.29 -3.38
CA THR A 26 -13.63 34.91 -4.17
C THR A 26 -13.90 35.12 -5.65
N VAL A 27 -13.08 35.92 -6.32
CA VAL A 27 -13.19 36.25 -7.75
C VAL A 27 -12.05 35.57 -8.52
N ASP A 28 -10.86 35.51 -7.94
CA ASP A 28 -9.69 34.91 -8.53
C ASP A 28 -9.25 33.71 -7.72
N VAL A 29 -8.86 32.63 -8.41
CA VAL A 29 -8.36 31.40 -7.79
C VAL A 29 -7.01 31.03 -8.38
N PHE A 30 -6.12 30.55 -7.52
CA PHE A 30 -4.85 29.94 -7.92
C PHE A 30 -4.95 28.43 -7.72
N LEU A 31 -4.83 27.67 -8.80
CA LEU A 31 -4.90 26.21 -8.77
C LEU A 31 -3.51 25.64 -8.58
N GLU A 32 -3.35 24.82 -7.55
CA GLU A 32 -2.17 23.99 -7.33
C GLU A 32 -2.50 22.52 -7.61
N SER A 33 -1.67 21.87 -8.42
CA SER A 33 -1.67 20.42 -8.60
C SER A 33 -0.26 19.93 -8.38
N ALA A 34 -0.05 19.17 -7.30
CA ALA A 34 1.28 18.83 -6.84
C ALA A 34 1.44 17.34 -6.54
N TYR A 35 2.67 16.87 -6.57
CA TYR A 35 3.10 15.59 -6.00
C TYR A 35 3.87 15.85 -4.72
N PHE A 36 3.47 15.21 -3.63
CA PHE A 36 4.15 15.28 -2.34
C PHE A 36 4.68 13.91 -1.94
N ASN A 37 5.83 13.90 -1.27
CA ASN A 37 6.40 12.65 -0.77
C ASN A 37 5.46 11.96 0.24
N PRO A 38 4.99 10.74 -0.03
CA PRO A 38 3.99 10.05 0.78
C PRO A 38 4.39 9.87 2.24
N THR A 39 5.66 9.54 2.48
CA THR A 39 6.19 9.31 3.83
C THR A 39 6.13 10.56 4.69
N TRP A 40 6.46 11.72 4.13
CA TRP A 40 6.42 12.97 4.87
C TRP A 40 4.99 13.46 5.11
N VAL A 41 4.10 13.28 4.15
CA VAL A 41 2.66 13.58 4.34
C VAL A 41 2.12 12.74 5.49
N ARG A 42 2.36 11.43 5.49
CA ARG A 42 1.92 10.52 6.56
C ARG A 42 2.47 10.90 7.94
N LYS A 43 3.78 11.19 8.03
CA LYS A 43 4.41 11.60 9.29
C LYS A 43 3.83 12.92 9.81
N THR A 44 3.60 13.88 8.91
CA THR A 44 3.04 15.19 9.26
C THR A 44 1.59 15.07 9.72
N ALA A 45 0.76 14.36 8.96
CA ALA A 45 -0.64 14.12 9.32
C ALA A 45 -0.77 13.49 10.71
N ARG A 46 0.01 12.44 10.99
CA ARG A 46 0.03 11.78 12.30
C ARG A 46 0.53 12.68 13.42
N ARG A 47 1.61 13.44 13.18
CA ARG A 47 2.17 14.37 14.17
C ARG A 47 1.17 15.42 14.63
N HIS A 48 0.32 15.90 13.74
CA HIS A 48 -0.68 16.92 14.01
C HIS A 48 -2.08 16.37 14.32
N GLY A 49 -2.25 15.03 14.29
CA GLY A 49 -3.56 14.41 14.51
C GLY A 49 -4.58 14.76 13.42
N LEU A 50 -4.12 15.07 12.20
CA LEU A 50 -4.96 15.48 11.08
C LEU A 50 -5.19 14.31 10.13
N SER A 51 -6.46 13.98 9.88
CA SER A 51 -6.87 13.00 8.88
C SER A 51 -7.81 13.68 7.90
N THR A 52 -7.33 13.93 6.69
CA THR A 52 -8.07 14.62 5.63
C THR A 52 -8.08 13.76 4.36
N ASP A 53 -9.01 14.03 3.45
CA ASP A 53 -9.02 13.40 2.13
C ASP A 53 -7.72 13.62 1.36
N SER A 54 -7.12 14.80 1.53
CA SER A 54 -5.81 15.13 0.96
C SER A 54 -4.72 14.24 1.52
N SER A 55 -4.56 14.21 2.84
CA SER A 55 -3.54 13.37 3.49
C SER A 55 -3.73 11.89 3.17
N PHE A 56 -4.97 11.42 3.15
CA PHE A 56 -5.31 10.03 2.83
C PHE A 56 -4.85 9.61 1.42
N ARG A 57 -5.00 10.50 0.42
CA ARG A 57 -4.57 10.23 -0.96
C ARG A 57 -3.05 10.34 -1.11
N PHE A 58 -2.47 11.44 -0.66
CA PHE A 58 -1.04 11.68 -0.80
C PHE A 58 -0.17 10.70 -0.01
N GLU A 59 -0.60 10.26 1.18
CA GLU A 59 0.19 9.33 1.99
C GLU A 59 0.30 7.93 1.39
N ARG A 60 -0.59 7.57 0.46
CA ARG A 60 -0.58 6.29 -0.26
C ARG A 60 0.18 6.34 -1.57
N GLY A 61 0.56 7.53 -2.00
CA GLY A 61 1.15 7.78 -3.30
C GLY A 61 0.09 8.10 -4.36
N ILE A 62 0.43 9.07 -5.18
CA ILE A 62 -0.36 9.49 -6.34
C ILE A 62 0.52 9.42 -7.58
N ASP A 63 -0.06 9.61 -8.75
CA ASP A 63 0.69 9.70 -10.00
C ASP A 63 1.54 10.98 -10.05
N PRO A 64 2.88 10.86 -10.02
CA PRO A 64 3.75 12.04 -10.10
C PRO A 64 3.71 12.72 -11.47
N ASN A 65 3.32 11.99 -12.52
CA ASN A 65 3.28 12.47 -13.89
C ASN A 65 1.89 12.98 -14.29
N GLY A 66 0.87 12.74 -13.47
CA GLY A 66 -0.51 13.15 -13.70
C GLY A 66 -0.86 14.59 -13.30
N THR A 67 0.04 15.30 -12.63
CA THR A 67 -0.25 16.63 -12.02
C THR A 67 -0.70 17.67 -13.04
N ILE A 68 -0.07 17.75 -14.20
CA ILE A 68 -0.43 18.71 -15.26
C ILE A 68 -1.78 18.35 -15.90
N TYR A 69 -2.05 17.06 -16.09
CA TYR A 69 -3.34 16.61 -16.60
C TYR A 69 -4.47 17.01 -15.63
N ALA A 70 -4.29 16.69 -14.34
CA ALA A 70 -5.25 17.02 -13.29
C ALA A 70 -5.48 18.54 -13.17
N LEU A 71 -4.41 19.35 -13.29
CA LEU A 71 -4.52 20.81 -13.28
C LEU A 71 -5.38 21.34 -14.43
N LYS A 72 -5.15 20.85 -15.65
CA LYS A 72 -5.91 21.24 -16.83
C LYS A 72 -7.38 20.86 -16.70
N GLU A 73 -7.66 19.66 -16.22
CA GLU A 73 -9.02 19.18 -16.02
C GLU A 73 -9.74 20.03 -14.96
N ALA A 74 -9.08 20.32 -13.82
CA ALA A 74 -9.64 21.19 -12.79
C ALA A 74 -9.93 22.61 -13.32
N ALA A 75 -9.02 23.18 -14.12
CA ALA A 75 -9.22 24.51 -14.71
C ALA A 75 -10.40 24.53 -15.68
N LEU A 76 -10.56 23.49 -16.49
CA LEU A 76 -11.71 23.35 -17.41
C LEU A 76 -13.03 23.21 -16.66
N LEU A 77 -13.05 22.40 -15.60
CA LEU A 77 -14.24 22.24 -14.74
C LEU A 77 -14.62 23.55 -14.03
N VAL A 78 -13.65 24.29 -13.50
CA VAL A 78 -13.92 25.61 -12.91
C VAL A 78 -14.51 26.56 -13.97
N LYS A 79 -13.94 26.58 -15.17
CA LYS A 79 -14.46 27.41 -16.28
C LYS A 79 -15.89 27.02 -16.67
N GLU A 80 -16.20 25.73 -16.73
CA GLU A 80 -17.53 25.23 -17.10
C GLU A 80 -18.58 25.52 -16.01
N LEU A 81 -18.25 25.26 -14.74
CA LEU A 81 -19.21 25.32 -13.65
C LEU A 81 -19.37 26.70 -13.03
N ALA A 82 -18.29 27.45 -12.90
CA ALA A 82 -18.26 28.76 -12.26
C ALA A 82 -18.12 29.93 -13.24
N GLY A 83 -17.88 29.65 -14.52
CA GLY A 83 -17.53 30.67 -15.52
C GLY A 83 -16.08 31.17 -15.33
N GLY A 84 -15.76 32.28 -15.91
CA GLY A 84 -14.42 32.86 -15.78
C GLY A 84 -13.47 32.51 -16.93
N THR A 85 -12.27 33.05 -16.86
CA THR A 85 -11.22 32.91 -17.87
C THR A 85 -9.92 32.46 -17.26
N ILE A 86 -9.16 31.64 -17.97
CA ILE A 86 -7.80 31.27 -17.59
C ILE A 86 -6.91 32.49 -17.85
N ALA A 87 -6.36 33.05 -16.78
CA ALA A 87 -5.64 34.33 -16.80
C ALA A 87 -4.12 34.21 -16.95
N SER A 88 -3.57 33.00 -16.79
CA SER A 88 -2.12 32.77 -16.87
C SER A 88 -1.78 31.45 -17.56
N GLU A 89 -0.55 31.34 -18.01
CA GLU A 89 0.02 30.07 -18.43
C GLU A 89 0.31 29.15 -17.24
N ILE A 90 0.37 27.84 -17.50
CA ILE A 90 0.75 26.84 -16.51
C ILE A 90 2.24 27.00 -16.21
N LYS A 91 2.58 27.07 -14.92
CA LYS A 91 3.95 26.98 -14.45
C LYS A 91 4.18 25.58 -13.87
N ASP A 92 5.02 24.82 -14.55
CA ASP A 92 5.43 23.49 -14.09
C ASP A 92 6.84 23.54 -13.51
N ASN A 93 7.03 22.96 -12.32
CA ASN A 93 8.32 22.83 -11.68
C ASN A 93 8.52 21.38 -11.24
N TYR A 94 9.13 20.56 -12.10
CA TYR A 94 9.39 19.14 -11.87
C TYR A 94 10.88 18.82 -12.01
N PRO A 95 11.73 19.27 -11.03
CA PRO A 95 13.19 19.21 -11.16
C PRO A 95 13.75 17.78 -11.10
N HIS A 96 13.02 16.84 -10.49
CA HIS A 96 13.45 15.45 -10.33
C HIS A 96 12.34 14.51 -10.78
N PRO A 97 12.23 14.23 -12.09
CA PRO A 97 11.22 13.33 -12.63
C PRO A 97 11.30 11.93 -11.99
N VAL A 98 10.17 11.41 -11.57
CA VAL A 98 10.05 10.05 -11.04
C VAL A 98 10.01 9.08 -12.21
N ALA A 99 10.98 8.17 -12.26
CA ALA A 99 11.04 7.14 -13.29
C ALA A 99 10.06 5.99 -12.98
N ASP A 100 9.62 5.32 -14.03
CA ASP A 100 8.87 4.07 -13.93
C ASP A 100 9.74 2.98 -13.32
N PHE A 101 9.10 1.98 -12.69
CA PHE A 101 9.80 0.86 -12.07
C PHE A 101 10.15 -0.19 -13.14
N MET A 102 11.34 -0.77 -13.03
CA MET A 102 11.76 -1.87 -13.89
C MET A 102 11.64 -3.18 -13.12
N VAL A 103 10.80 -4.09 -13.59
CA VAL A 103 10.53 -5.38 -12.95
C VAL A 103 10.80 -6.52 -13.91
N GLU A 104 11.64 -7.46 -13.50
CA GLU A 104 11.92 -8.69 -14.24
C GLU A 104 10.98 -9.79 -13.77
N LEU A 105 10.19 -10.34 -14.69
CA LEU A 105 9.26 -11.44 -14.43
C LEU A 105 9.76 -12.70 -15.12
N ASN A 106 10.19 -13.68 -14.35
CA ASN A 106 10.53 -15.01 -14.86
C ASN A 106 9.28 -15.91 -14.86
N TYR A 107 8.97 -16.55 -16.00
CA TYR A 107 7.76 -17.35 -16.15
C TYR A 107 7.75 -18.59 -15.25
N GLU A 108 8.87 -19.31 -15.15
CA GLU A 108 8.96 -20.51 -14.32
C GLU A 108 8.72 -20.18 -12.84
N LYS A 109 9.35 -19.11 -12.35
CA LYS A 109 9.16 -18.62 -10.99
C LYS A 109 7.72 -18.18 -10.75
N ALA A 110 7.11 -17.45 -11.69
CA ALA A 110 5.71 -17.03 -11.62
C ALA A 110 4.78 -18.27 -11.58
N HIS A 111 4.96 -19.23 -12.46
CA HIS A 111 4.16 -20.47 -12.46
C HIS A 111 4.31 -21.28 -11.18
N SER A 112 5.53 -21.32 -10.62
CA SER A 112 5.80 -22.00 -9.34
C SER A 112 5.06 -21.32 -8.19
N LEU A 113 5.03 -20.00 -8.18
CA LEU A 113 4.33 -19.22 -7.15
C LEU A 113 2.80 -19.31 -7.29
N ILE A 114 2.30 -19.30 -8.51
CA ILE A 114 0.87 -19.43 -8.82
C ILE A 114 0.36 -20.86 -8.57
N GLY A 115 1.21 -21.87 -8.79
CA GLY A 115 0.82 -23.28 -8.77
C GLY A 115 0.15 -23.76 -10.05
N LYS A 116 0.11 -22.94 -11.10
CA LYS A 116 -0.48 -23.25 -12.41
C LYS A 116 0.32 -22.60 -13.52
N VAL A 117 0.46 -23.31 -14.64
CA VAL A 117 1.06 -22.75 -15.86
C VAL A 117 0.03 -21.87 -16.58
N ILE A 118 0.33 -20.59 -16.72
CA ILE A 118 -0.44 -19.62 -17.51
C ILE A 118 0.34 -19.37 -18.81
N PRO A 119 -0.28 -19.45 -20.00
CA PRO A 119 0.40 -19.16 -21.24
C PRO A 119 1.04 -17.78 -21.27
N ALA A 120 2.26 -17.67 -21.80
CA ALA A 120 2.99 -16.41 -21.87
C ALA A 120 2.20 -15.28 -22.54
N GLU A 121 1.45 -15.60 -23.62
CA GLU A 121 0.59 -14.64 -24.30
C GLU A 121 -0.53 -14.08 -23.39
N THR A 122 -1.08 -14.93 -22.52
CA THR A 122 -2.08 -14.50 -21.53
C THR A 122 -1.44 -13.58 -20.50
N ILE A 123 -0.26 -13.91 -20.00
CA ILE A 123 0.50 -13.05 -19.08
C ILE A 123 0.78 -11.70 -19.73
N LYS A 124 1.29 -11.69 -20.96
CA LYS A 124 1.60 -10.46 -21.71
C LYS A 124 0.34 -9.60 -21.92
N SER A 125 -0.77 -10.22 -22.29
CA SER A 125 -2.04 -9.52 -22.45
C SER A 125 -2.51 -8.86 -21.14
N ILE A 126 -2.38 -9.57 -20.02
CA ILE A 126 -2.77 -9.06 -18.70
C ILE A 126 -1.90 -7.86 -18.30
N VAL A 127 -0.56 -8.01 -18.32
CA VAL A 127 0.32 -6.92 -17.89
C VAL A 127 0.18 -5.69 -18.78
N THR A 128 -0.05 -5.87 -20.09
CA THR A 128 -0.30 -4.77 -21.01
C THR A 128 -1.63 -4.07 -20.72
N SER A 129 -2.68 -4.83 -20.35
CA SER A 129 -3.98 -4.26 -19.97
C SER A 129 -3.91 -3.44 -18.67
N LEU A 130 -2.88 -3.67 -17.86
CA LEU A 130 -2.57 -2.93 -16.64
C LEU A 130 -1.54 -1.79 -16.88
N GLU A 131 -1.36 -1.40 -18.15
CA GLU A 131 -0.48 -0.31 -18.60
C GLU A 131 1.01 -0.56 -18.34
N MET A 132 1.41 -1.79 -18.03
CA MET A 132 2.82 -2.16 -17.96
C MET A 132 3.37 -2.37 -19.37
N LYS A 133 4.51 -1.74 -19.68
CA LYS A 133 5.15 -1.90 -20.99
C LYS A 133 6.17 -3.04 -20.94
N ILE A 134 6.11 -3.93 -21.93
CA ILE A 134 7.12 -4.95 -22.13
C ILE A 134 8.30 -4.30 -22.86
N VAL A 135 9.44 -4.15 -22.17
CA VAL A 135 10.65 -3.52 -22.74
C VAL A 135 11.67 -4.53 -23.25
N ASN A 136 11.62 -5.74 -22.72
CA ASN A 136 12.41 -6.87 -23.21
C ASN A 136 11.65 -8.18 -23.03
N GLU A 137 11.82 -9.09 -23.97
CA GLU A 137 11.19 -10.42 -23.97
C GLU A 137 12.22 -11.49 -24.26
N THR A 138 12.20 -12.56 -23.45
CA THR A 138 12.99 -13.76 -23.64
C THR A 138 12.08 -14.99 -23.54
N PRO A 139 12.53 -16.17 -23.96
CA PRO A 139 11.77 -17.42 -23.76
C PRO A 139 11.48 -17.72 -22.29
N GLU A 140 12.29 -17.18 -21.37
CA GLU A 140 12.21 -17.45 -19.94
C GLU A 140 11.39 -16.39 -19.17
N GLY A 141 11.11 -15.22 -19.78
CA GLY A 141 10.40 -14.17 -19.09
C GLY A 141 10.37 -12.83 -19.81
N VAL A 142 9.89 -11.82 -19.12
CA VAL A 142 9.78 -10.44 -19.63
C VAL A 142 10.34 -9.44 -18.64
N THR A 143 10.88 -8.34 -19.15
CA THR A 143 11.20 -7.15 -18.37
C THR A 143 10.10 -6.12 -18.59
N LEU A 144 9.50 -5.68 -17.51
CA LEU A 144 8.36 -4.76 -17.49
C LEU A 144 8.80 -3.38 -17.02
N GLN A 145 8.33 -2.36 -17.72
CA GLN A 145 8.33 -0.97 -17.26
C GLN A 145 6.96 -0.70 -16.66
N VAL A 146 6.90 -0.62 -15.33
CA VAL A 146 5.68 -0.40 -14.55
C VAL A 146 5.53 1.10 -14.29
N PRO A 147 4.38 1.71 -14.60
CA PRO A 147 4.17 3.14 -14.42
C PRO A 147 4.39 3.58 -12.97
N ALA A 148 4.99 4.75 -12.79
CA ALA A 148 5.35 5.30 -11.47
C ALA A 148 4.15 5.50 -10.53
N TYR A 149 2.93 5.61 -11.05
CA TYR A 149 1.72 5.68 -10.21
C TYR A 149 1.36 4.34 -9.54
N ARG A 150 1.90 3.20 -10.05
CA ARG A 150 1.72 1.88 -9.45
C ARG A 150 2.75 1.68 -8.34
N VAL A 151 2.60 2.45 -7.26
CA VAL A 151 3.53 2.45 -6.11
C VAL A 151 3.61 1.11 -5.37
N ASP A 152 2.62 0.27 -5.57
CA ASP A 152 2.45 -1.06 -4.99
C ASP A 152 3.17 -2.17 -5.79
N VAL A 153 3.51 -1.92 -7.06
CA VAL A 153 4.07 -2.94 -7.98
C VAL A 153 5.52 -2.64 -8.30
N GLN A 154 6.42 -3.12 -7.44
CA GLN A 154 7.86 -2.89 -7.57
C GLN A 154 8.69 -4.18 -7.67
N ARG A 155 8.08 -5.35 -7.44
CA ARG A 155 8.73 -6.65 -7.43
C ARG A 155 7.97 -7.63 -8.33
N ASP A 156 8.64 -8.72 -8.69
CA ASP A 156 8.05 -9.80 -9.47
C ASP A 156 6.80 -10.42 -8.81
N CYS A 157 6.81 -10.60 -7.49
CA CYS A 157 5.65 -11.14 -6.78
C CYS A 157 4.43 -10.20 -6.83
N ASP A 158 4.65 -8.89 -6.87
CA ASP A 158 3.58 -7.90 -6.99
C ASP A 158 2.92 -7.99 -8.38
N VAL A 159 3.73 -8.20 -9.44
CA VAL A 159 3.24 -8.48 -10.80
C VAL A 159 2.46 -9.80 -10.86
N VAL A 160 2.95 -10.84 -10.17
CA VAL A 160 2.25 -12.13 -10.10
C VAL A 160 0.89 -11.99 -9.41
N GLU A 161 0.78 -11.18 -8.36
CA GLU A 161 -0.50 -10.88 -7.72
C GLU A 161 -1.48 -10.23 -8.70
N ASP A 162 -1.03 -9.24 -9.46
CA ASP A 162 -1.85 -8.58 -10.48
C ASP A 162 -2.29 -9.55 -11.59
N ILE A 163 -1.38 -10.41 -12.05
CA ILE A 163 -1.72 -11.45 -13.03
C ILE A 163 -2.83 -12.35 -12.49
N LEU A 164 -2.71 -12.82 -11.24
CA LEU A 164 -3.72 -13.67 -10.62
C LEU A 164 -5.06 -12.96 -10.42
N ARG A 165 -5.03 -11.69 -10.07
CA ARG A 165 -6.23 -10.88 -9.89
C ARG A 165 -7.04 -10.76 -11.18
N ILE A 166 -6.38 -10.55 -12.32
CA ILE A 166 -7.05 -10.45 -13.63
C ILE A 166 -7.38 -11.83 -14.19
N TYR A 167 -6.47 -12.81 -14.07
CA TYR A 167 -6.71 -14.19 -14.51
C TYR A 167 -7.85 -14.82 -13.73
N GLY A 168 -7.99 -14.47 -12.46
CA GLY A 168 -8.97 -14.99 -11.51
C GLY A 168 -8.43 -16.12 -10.65
N TYR A 169 -8.40 -15.91 -9.34
CA TYR A 169 -7.92 -16.89 -8.36
C TYR A 169 -8.68 -18.22 -8.43
N ASN A 170 -9.98 -18.16 -8.74
CA ASN A 170 -10.80 -19.38 -8.86
C ASN A 170 -10.48 -20.24 -10.10
N ASN A 171 -9.67 -19.72 -11.02
CA ASN A 171 -9.18 -20.47 -12.19
C ASN A 171 -7.91 -21.27 -11.88
N VAL A 172 -7.41 -21.21 -10.65
CA VAL A 172 -6.30 -22.03 -10.15
C VAL A 172 -6.87 -23.19 -9.37
N GLU A 173 -6.60 -24.41 -9.83
CA GLU A 173 -7.13 -25.63 -9.21
C GLU A 173 -6.49 -25.84 -7.82
N ILE A 174 -7.33 -26.17 -6.84
CA ILE A 174 -6.86 -26.58 -5.53
C ILE A 174 -6.37 -28.02 -5.62
N PRO A 175 -5.08 -28.32 -5.33
CA PRO A 175 -4.59 -29.69 -5.40
C PRO A 175 -5.31 -30.58 -4.35
N THR A 176 -5.69 -31.77 -4.76
CA THR A 176 -6.34 -32.75 -3.87
C THR A 176 -5.34 -33.45 -2.96
N THR A 177 -4.04 -33.31 -3.23
CA THR A 177 -2.96 -33.96 -2.47
C THR A 177 -1.87 -32.93 -2.14
N LEU A 178 -1.43 -32.94 -0.90
CA LEU A 178 -0.26 -32.19 -0.46
C LEU A 178 0.98 -33.08 -0.56
N LYS A 179 1.96 -32.69 -1.35
CA LYS A 179 3.29 -33.34 -1.36
C LYS A 179 4.19 -32.63 -0.36
N SER A 180 4.52 -33.30 0.71
CA SER A 180 5.44 -32.82 1.73
C SER A 180 6.55 -33.85 1.96
N SER A 181 7.79 -33.41 2.13
CA SER A 181 8.84 -34.26 2.64
C SER A 181 8.68 -34.31 4.16
N LEU A 182 8.35 -35.50 4.68
CA LEU A 182 8.33 -35.73 6.12
C LEU A 182 9.76 -35.85 6.61
N THR A 183 10.21 -34.87 7.37
CA THR A 183 11.50 -34.92 8.05
C THR A 183 11.41 -35.82 9.29
N THR A 184 12.56 -36.33 9.75
CA THR A 184 12.64 -37.08 11.01
C THR A 184 12.17 -36.24 12.19
N LYS A 185 11.52 -36.91 13.16
CA LYS A 185 11.00 -36.27 14.37
C LYS A 185 12.11 -35.53 15.14
N GLY A 186 11.90 -34.25 15.38
CA GLY A 186 12.80 -33.36 16.14
C GLY A 186 12.34 -33.13 17.58
N GLU A 187 13.09 -32.34 18.34
CA GLU A 187 12.70 -31.95 19.70
C GLU A 187 11.41 -31.12 19.72
N VAL A 188 11.16 -30.35 18.69
CA VAL A 188 9.90 -29.57 18.51
C VAL A 188 8.69 -30.50 18.43
N ASP A 189 8.83 -31.63 17.70
CA ASP A 189 7.75 -32.63 17.58
C ASP A 189 7.43 -33.27 18.93
N LYS A 190 8.43 -33.55 19.76
CA LYS A 190 8.23 -34.08 21.10
C LYS A 190 7.48 -33.11 22.02
N SER A 191 7.83 -31.82 21.97
CA SER A 191 7.14 -30.77 22.68
C SER A 191 5.66 -30.68 22.29
N GLN A 192 5.39 -30.70 20.97
CA GLN A 192 4.03 -30.67 20.45
C GLN A 192 3.22 -31.89 20.83
N GLN A 193 3.83 -33.10 20.80
CA GLN A 193 3.19 -34.31 21.23
C GLN A 193 2.83 -34.26 22.73
N LEU A 194 3.70 -33.71 23.55
CA LEU A 194 3.43 -33.56 24.99
C LEU A 194 2.30 -32.55 25.24
N GLN A 195 2.30 -31.43 24.53
CA GLN A 195 1.20 -30.46 24.62
C GLN A 195 -0.13 -31.10 24.23
N ASN A 196 -0.18 -31.82 23.13
CA ASN A 196 -1.41 -32.49 22.68
C ASN A 196 -1.90 -33.50 23.69
N LEU A 197 -0.98 -34.31 24.25
CA LEU A 197 -1.32 -35.31 25.27
C LEU A 197 -1.95 -34.65 26.50
N ILE A 198 -1.33 -33.56 27.00
CA ILE A 198 -1.83 -32.83 28.18
C ILE A 198 -3.19 -32.18 27.86
N SER A 199 -3.32 -31.58 26.67
CA SER A 199 -4.56 -30.95 26.22
C SER A 199 -5.70 -31.97 26.14
N GLU A 200 -5.48 -33.14 25.54
CA GLU A 200 -6.47 -34.23 25.48
C GLU A 200 -6.89 -34.69 26.87
N GLN A 201 -5.96 -34.83 27.80
CA GLN A 201 -6.26 -35.21 29.19
C GLN A 201 -7.13 -34.15 29.87
N LEU A 202 -6.80 -32.88 29.73
CA LEU A 202 -7.58 -31.78 30.32
C LEU A 202 -8.99 -31.69 29.71
N ILE A 203 -9.12 -31.83 28.37
CA ILE A 203 -10.42 -31.90 27.70
C ILE A 203 -11.26 -33.08 28.24
N GLY A 204 -10.63 -34.24 28.41
CA GLY A 204 -11.28 -35.40 29.04
C GLY A 204 -11.74 -35.15 30.48
N CYS A 205 -11.12 -34.24 31.21
CA CYS A 205 -11.51 -33.78 32.54
C CYS A 205 -12.57 -32.65 32.51
N GLY A 206 -13.03 -32.22 31.37
CA GLY A 206 -14.07 -31.20 31.20
C GLY A 206 -13.57 -29.76 31.07
N PHE A 207 -12.25 -29.54 30.87
CA PHE A 207 -11.71 -28.24 30.56
C PHE A 207 -11.90 -27.90 29.08
N ASN A 208 -12.01 -26.60 28.77
CA ASN A 208 -12.04 -26.09 27.41
C ASN A 208 -10.75 -25.33 27.10
N GLU A 209 -10.15 -25.60 25.95
CA GLU A 209 -9.05 -24.80 25.45
C GLU A 209 -9.57 -23.44 24.98
N ILE A 210 -8.86 -22.39 25.36
CA ILE A 210 -9.19 -21.02 24.97
C ILE A 210 -7.95 -20.35 24.35
N LEU A 211 -8.20 -19.45 23.41
CA LEU A 211 -7.19 -18.56 22.85
C LEU A 211 -7.52 -17.13 23.30
N ASN A 212 -6.55 -16.50 23.96
CA ASN A 212 -6.66 -15.09 24.36
C ASN A 212 -5.84 -14.21 23.45
N ASN A 213 -6.20 -12.93 23.36
CA ASN A 213 -5.36 -11.93 22.74
C ASN A 213 -4.09 -11.74 23.57
N SER A 214 -2.94 -11.65 22.90
CA SER A 214 -1.66 -11.33 23.53
C SER A 214 -1.53 -9.87 23.94
N LEU A 215 -2.37 -8.99 23.40
CA LEU A 215 -2.44 -7.59 23.77
C LEU A 215 -3.46 -7.39 24.88
N THR A 216 -3.04 -6.64 25.91
CA THR A 216 -3.86 -6.36 27.09
C THR A 216 -3.58 -4.94 27.59
N ALA A 217 -4.41 -4.42 28.49
CA ALA A 217 -4.16 -3.11 29.09
C ALA A 217 -3.07 -3.20 30.17
N ALA A 218 -2.07 -2.32 30.10
CA ALA A 218 -0.97 -2.26 31.07
C ALA A 218 -1.47 -2.11 32.52
N GLY A 219 -2.53 -1.35 32.73
CA GLY A 219 -3.13 -1.12 34.04
C GLY A 219 -3.60 -2.40 34.77
N TYR A 220 -3.85 -3.50 34.06
CA TYR A 220 -4.18 -4.77 34.71
C TYR A 220 -2.99 -5.41 35.44
N TYR A 221 -1.79 -4.98 35.15
CA TYR A 221 -0.55 -5.53 35.71
C TYR A 221 0.08 -4.60 36.75
N GLU A 222 -0.48 -3.40 36.93
CA GLU A 222 0.01 -2.47 37.96
C GLU A 222 -0.26 -3.01 39.36
N GLY A 223 0.78 -3.05 40.16
CA GLY A 223 0.70 -3.54 41.54
C GLY A 223 0.64 -5.06 41.73
N LEU A 224 0.79 -5.84 40.63
CA LEU A 224 0.90 -7.29 40.75
C LEU A 224 2.35 -7.70 41.03
N GLU A 225 2.58 -8.42 42.16
CA GLU A 225 3.89 -8.96 42.52
C GLU A 225 4.32 -10.16 41.65
N THR A 226 3.34 -10.79 40.95
CA THR A 226 3.56 -12.00 40.14
C THR A 226 4.21 -11.72 38.80
N TYR A 227 4.06 -10.50 38.30
CA TYR A 227 4.60 -10.07 37.00
C TYR A 227 5.56 -8.91 37.19
N MET A 228 6.83 -9.17 36.95
CA MET A 228 7.87 -8.13 37.02
C MET A 228 7.73 -7.16 35.84
N PRO A 229 7.91 -5.85 36.04
CA PRO A 229 7.79 -4.84 34.98
C PRO A 229 8.67 -5.11 33.75
N GLU A 230 9.85 -5.71 33.94
CA GLU A 230 10.78 -6.11 32.89
C GLU A 230 10.25 -7.22 31.97
N ASN A 231 9.24 -7.97 32.40
CA ASN A 231 8.59 -9.01 31.60
C ASN A 231 7.43 -8.47 30.73
N LEU A 232 7.11 -7.18 30.86
CA LEU A 232 6.05 -6.52 30.09
C LEU A 232 6.65 -5.71 28.95
N VAL A 233 6.15 -5.95 27.74
CA VAL A 233 6.50 -5.15 26.57
C VAL A 233 5.41 -4.10 26.37
N ASN A 234 5.73 -2.85 26.65
CA ASN A 234 4.82 -1.74 26.38
C ASN A 234 4.90 -1.33 24.91
N LEU A 235 3.76 -1.36 24.23
CA LEU A 235 3.66 -0.84 22.86
C LEU A 235 3.49 0.67 22.92
N MET A 236 4.33 1.39 22.19
CA MET A 236 4.15 2.81 21.96
C MET A 236 3.20 3.00 20.76
N ASN A 237 2.02 3.52 21.05
CA ASN A 237 1.07 3.97 20.03
C ASN A 237 1.21 5.45 19.77
#